data_f1cf6891d6acbf45c1d91040e3ca51c8
#
_entry.id   f1cf6891d6acbf45c1d91040e3ca51c8
#
_cell.length_a   1.000
_cell.length_b   1.000
_cell.length_c   1.000
_cell.angle_alpha   90.00
_cell.angle_beta   90.00
_cell.angle_gamma   90.00
#
_symmetry.space_group_name_H-M   'P 1'
#
loop_
_entity.id
_entity.type
_entity.pdbx_description
1 polymer ?
#
loop_
_entity_poly.entity_id
_entity_poly.type
_entity_poly.pdbx_seq_one_letter_code
_entity_poly.pdbx_strand_id
1 'polypeptide(L)'
;MAKKNSVFSRRLERHLDELKWLYQELYHDEHSFSYFLEMLERSWGERKRPLRDQDARREADPDWYRRRDLLGMMLYVDAFAGNLKGVKGRLPYLQECGVNYLHLMPLLQSPKGRSDGGYAVSDFRTVQPELGSMEDLEDLADACRKAGISLCLDFVMNHTSEDHAWAQKARAGEPGYRERYFFYDSWDIPREFEKTVPQVFPTTAPGSFTQLDNGQIVMTNFYPYQWDLNYANPMVFNDMTEHLLFLANRGLDVIRLDAIPYIWKELGTNCRNLPQVHTLARMLRMVCEIVCPSVLLLGEVVMEPAKVAPYFGTPEKPECHMLYNVTTMATTWHTLATGDASLLKRQMEAVCALPKDFLFLNYLRCHDDIGWGLDYPWLQERFHIFEVAHKKYLNDWFTSRWPGSPARGELYNDAPRLGDARLCGTTASLCGVEAADFEGDPFKLERAVSCDVTLHAWMLSQSGIPVIYSGDEVGRFNDYTYHDDPDRREDSRYLHRGAFQWGLAELRREPGTYQEKLFQGLRRLETLRAGEPCFDAGADVRVEDSGDSRVLALCRRSGDRELVCLFNFSSQFVHAGVDRAGGYTELMYGTKYDSIRSIELWPNGFAWLLRDEGAQEA
;
A
#
# COMPACT_ATOMS: atom_id res chain seq x y z
N MET A 1 19.51 -9.85 32.94
CA MET A 1 18.18 -10.49 33.18
C MET A 1 17.22 -9.45 33.76
N ALA A 2 16.13 -9.14 33.04
CA ALA A 2 15.10 -8.23 33.52
C ALA A 2 14.53 -8.73 34.87
N LYS A 3 14.14 -7.79 35.76
CA LYS A 3 13.48 -8.15 37.02
C LYS A 3 12.24 -8.99 36.71
N LYS A 4 12.06 -10.15 37.36
CA LYS A 4 11.00 -11.18 37.15
C LYS A 4 9.54 -10.68 37.08
N ASN A 5 9.25 -9.38 37.15
CA ASN A 5 7.92 -8.75 37.07
C ASN A 5 7.92 -7.47 36.19
N SER A 6 8.84 -7.35 35.22
CA SER A 6 8.83 -6.21 34.30
C SER A 6 7.72 -6.35 33.25
N VAL A 7 7.30 -5.25 32.64
CA VAL A 7 6.35 -5.26 31.52
C VAL A 7 6.87 -6.15 30.38
N PHE A 8 8.16 -6.04 30.07
CA PHE A 8 8.83 -6.88 29.07
C PHE A 8 8.70 -8.37 29.40
N SER A 9 9.02 -8.78 30.65
CA SER A 9 8.95 -10.20 31.02
C SER A 9 7.54 -10.76 30.84
N ARG A 10 6.51 -10.02 31.25
CA ARG A 10 5.12 -10.47 31.06
C ARG A 10 4.68 -10.58 29.59
N ARG A 11 5.16 -9.67 28.73
CA ARG A 11 4.90 -9.75 27.28
C ARG A 11 5.65 -10.91 26.66
N LEU A 12 6.92 -11.10 27.03
CA LEU A 12 7.72 -12.23 26.55
C LEU A 12 7.11 -13.57 26.97
N GLU A 13 6.71 -13.74 28.24
CA GLU A 13 6.09 -14.98 28.74
C GLU A 13 4.86 -15.40 27.94
N ARG A 14 4.09 -14.45 27.39
CA ARG A 14 2.90 -14.76 26.56
C ARG A 14 3.26 -15.39 25.21
N HIS A 15 4.42 -15.10 24.68
CA HIS A 15 4.83 -15.49 23.33
C HIS A 15 6.01 -16.47 23.28
N LEU A 16 6.71 -16.68 24.41
CA LEU A 16 8.00 -17.35 24.42
C LEU A 16 7.94 -18.79 23.85
N ASP A 17 6.95 -19.56 24.25
CA ASP A 17 6.85 -20.95 23.83
C ASP A 17 6.61 -21.08 22.33
N GLU A 18 5.68 -20.29 21.77
CA GLU A 18 5.42 -20.26 20.33
C GLU A 18 6.63 -19.69 19.56
N LEU A 19 7.19 -18.58 20.03
CA LEU A 19 8.34 -17.92 19.40
C LEU A 19 9.54 -18.86 19.35
N LYS A 20 9.83 -19.56 20.45
CA LYS A 20 10.89 -20.54 20.51
C LYS A 20 10.63 -21.70 19.55
N TRP A 21 9.42 -22.24 19.54
CA TRP A 21 9.05 -23.34 18.66
C TRP A 21 9.21 -22.95 17.18
N LEU A 22 8.68 -21.82 16.74
CA LEU A 22 8.80 -21.33 15.36
C LEU A 22 10.26 -21.08 14.97
N TYR A 23 11.03 -20.48 15.86
CA TYR A 23 12.46 -20.23 15.61
C TYR A 23 13.25 -21.53 15.45
N GLN A 24 12.97 -22.53 16.31
CA GLN A 24 13.65 -23.82 16.23
C GLN A 24 13.23 -24.63 14.98
N GLU A 25 11.96 -24.56 14.57
CA GLU A 25 11.50 -25.17 13.31
C GLU A 25 12.26 -24.67 12.08
N LEU A 26 12.67 -23.38 12.08
CA LEU A 26 13.43 -22.82 10.96
C LEU A 26 14.93 -23.07 11.05
N TYR A 27 15.51 -22.96 12.25
CA TYR A 27 16.95 -22.78 12.40
C TYR A 27 17.64 -23.90 13.19
N HIS A 28 16.93 -24.61 14.06
CA HIS A 28 17.51 -25.64 14.96
C HIS A 28 18.74 -25.15 15.75
N ASP A 29 18.78 -23.85 16.15
CA ASP A 29 19.93 -23.18 16.74
C ASP A 29 19.55 -22.45 18.05
N GLU A 30 19.83 -23.11 19.20
CA GLU A 30 19.59 -22.56 20.54
C GLU A 30 20.50 -21.38 20.87
N HIS A 31 21.70 -21.33 20.30
CA HIS A 31 22.64 -20.24 20.57
C HIS A 31 22.16 -18.94 19.92
N SER A 32 21.81 -19.01 18.64
CA SER A 32 21.23 -17.86 17.91
C SER A 32 19.90 -17.42 18.50
N PHE A 33 19.07 -18.35 19.03
CA PHE A 33 17.85 -18.00 19.74
C PHE A 33 18.13 -17.25 21.05
N SER A 34 19.14 -17.71 21.84
CA SER A 34 19.53 -17.01 23.07
C SER A 34 19.99 -15.58 22.79
N TYR A 35 20.82 -15.39 21.75
CA TYR A 35 21.24 -14.07 21.29
C TYR A 35 20.03 -13.20 20.85
N PHE A 36 19.07 -13.81 20.16
CA PHE A 36 17.84 -13.14 19.74
C PHE A 36 17.04 -12.60 20.93
N LEU A 37 16.86 -13.40 22.00
CA LEU A 37 16.16 -12.94 23.20
C LEU A 37 16.89 -11.79 23.92
N GLU A 38 18.23 -11.85 23.99
CA GLU A 38 19.05 -10.76 24.56
C GLU A 38 18.91 -9.47 23.73
N MET A 39 18.84 -9.58 22.41
CA MET A 39 18.60 -8.46 21.49
C MET A 39 17.22 -7.84 21.72
N LEU A 40 16.16 -8.65 21.91
CA LEU A 40 14.82 -8.13 22.23
C LEU A 40 14.81 -7.37 23.57
N GLU A 41 15.45 -7.90 24.63
CA GLU A 41 15.56 -7.26 25.94
C GLU A 41 16.30 -5.91 25.82
N ARG A 42 17.41 -5.87 25.07
CA ARG A 42 18.19 -4.65 24.82
C ARG A 42 17.34 -3.61 24.07
N SER A 43 16.67 -4.01 23.00
CA SER A 43 15.83 -3.13 22.20
C SER A 43 14.67 -2.54 22.99
N TRP A 44 14.03 -3.33 23.87
CA TRP A 44 13.04 -2.81 24.82
C TRP A 44 13.67 -1.85 25.84
N GLY A 45 14.88 -2.13 26.31
CA GLY A 45 15.65 -1.26 27.21
C GLY A 45 15.88 0.14 26.63
N GLU A 46 16.17 0.22 25.34
CA GLU A 46 16.42 1.45 24.58
C GLU A 46 15.14 2.24 24.26
N ARG A 47 13.95 1.61 24.33
CA ARG A 47 12.69 2.27 24.01
C ARG A 47 12.38 3.42 24.96
N LYS A 48 12.30 4.65 24.44
CA LYS A 48 12.11 5.89 25.21
C LYS A 48 10.77 5.88 25.97
N ARG A 49 10.72 6.56 27.13
CA ARG A 49 9.52 6.62 27.99
C ARG A 49 8.26 7.07 27.24
N PRO A 50 8.25 8.14 26.41
CA PRO A 50 7.04 8.54 25.70
C PRO A 50 6.47 7.45 24.77
N LEU A 51 7.35 6.62 24.19
CA LEU A 51 6.95 5.48 23.35
C LEU A 51 6.37 4.34 24.20
N ARG A 52 6.97 4.06 25.37
CA ARG A 52 6.41 3.07 26.32
C ARG A 52 5.05 3.48 26.87
N ASP A 53 4.85 4.78 27.10
CA ASP A 53 3.55 5.32 27.53
C ASP A 53 2.52 5.20 26.38
N GLN A 54 2.94 5.34 25.13
CA GLN A 54 2.11 5.09 23.95
C GLN A 54 1.78 3.59 23.80
N ASP A 55 2.78 2.71 24.01
CA ASP A 55 2.56 1.26 24.02
C ASP A 55 1.45 0.87 24.99
N ALA A 56 1.53 1.37 26.22
CA ALA A 56 0.53 1.06 27.25
C ALA A 56 -0.89 1.57 26.87
N ARG A 57 -0.99 2.75 26.26
CA ARG A 57 -2.28 3.30 25.80
C ARG A 57 -2.89 2.45 24.68
N ARG A 58 -2.09 2.09 23.67
CA ARG A 58 -2.55 1.32 22.50
C ARG A 58 -2.81 -0.15 22.83
N GLU A 59 -2.08 -0.74 23.80
CA GLU A 59 -2.46 -2.06 24.32
C GLU A 59 -3.83 -2.06 25.03
N ALA A 60 -4.21 -0.93 25.64
CA ALA A 60 -5.53 -0.77 26.28
C ALA A 60 -6.66 -0.45 25.27
N ASP A 61 -6.32 -0.01 24.07
CA ASP A 61 -7.23 0.31 22.96
C ASP A 61 -6.71 -0.39 21.68
N PRO A 62 -6.95 -1.70 21.53
CA PRO A 62 -6.41 -2.46 20.40
C PRO A 62 -6.99 -2.04 19.04
N ASP A 63 -8.12 -1.33 19.02
CA ASP A 63 -8.79 -0.86 17.81
C ASP A 63 -8.40 0.57 17.40
N TRP A 64 -7.41 1.19 18.05
CA TRP A 64 -6.99 2.56 17.81
C TRP A 64 -6.70 2.87 16.33
N TYR A 65 -6.30 1.90 15.53
CA TYR A 65 -5.97 2.01 14.11
C TYR A 65 -7.11 1.56 13.17
N ARG A 66 -8.32 1.29 13.72
CA ARG A 66 -9.48 0.84 12.96
C ARG A 66 -10.59 1.89 12.86
N ARG A 67 -10.30 3.10 13.27
CA ARG A 67 -11.26 4.20 13.35
C ARG A 67 -11.61 4.72 11.95
N ARG A 68 -12.88 5.10 11.75
CA ARG A 68 -13.40 5.65 10.49
C ARG A 68 -12.85 7.01 10.10
N ASP A 69 -12.30 7.79 11.05
CA ASP A 69 -11.69 9.10 10.81
C ASP A 69 -10.24 9.02 10.32
N LEU A 70 -9.69 7.81 10.16
CA LEU A 70 -8.35 7.65 9.61
C LEU A 70 -8.34 7.95 8.10
N LEU A 71 -7.42 8.83 7.72
CA LEU A 71 -7.06 9.14 6.35
C LEU A 71 -5.54 9.19 6.22
N GLY A 72 -5.01 8.41 5.29
CA GLY A 72 -3.58 8.37 5.02
C GLY A 72 -3.17 9.23 3.82
N MET A 73 -1.90 9.65 3.84
CA MET A 73 -1.21 10.18 2.67
C MET A 73 0.16 9.53 2.52
N MET A 74 0.49 9.09 1.30
CA MET A 74 1.82 8.60 0.91
C MET A 74 2.59 9.72 0.22
N LEU A 75 3.89 9.86 0.52
CA LEU A 75 4.73 10.85 -0.15
C LEU A 75 6.22 10.49 -0.11
N TYR A 76 6.97 10.92 -1.12
CA TYR A 76 8.42 11.05 -1.06
C TYR A 76 8.80 12.36 -0.39
N VAL A 77 9.74 12.30 0.56
CA VAL A 77 10.17 13.45 1.37
C VAL A 77 10.76 14.57 0.51
N ASP A 78 11.65 14.21 -0.41
CA ASP A 78 12.28 15.15 -1.35
C ASP A 78 11.27 15.80 -2.29
N ALA A 79 10.40 14.99 -2.90
CA ALA A 79 9.40 15.45 -3.84
C ALA A 79 8.35 16.36 -3.18
N PHE A 80 7.96 16.07 -1.93
CA PHE A 80 6.93 16.82 -1.23
C PHE A 80 7.46 18.13 -0.62
N ALA A 81 8.58 18.09 0.09
CA ALA A 81 9.04 19.24 0.87
C ALA A 81 10.58 19.38 0.95
N GLY A 82 11.32 18.68 0.07
CA GLY A 82 12.78 18.74 -0.03
C GLY A 82 13.50 17.91 1.03
N ASN A 83 13.06 17.91 2.29
CA ASN A 83 13.68 17.17 3.38
C ASN A 83 12.73 16.98 4.57
N LEU A 84 13.16 16.24 5.60
CA LEU A 84 12.34 15.94 6.80
C LEU A 84 11.90 17.20 7.56
N LYS A 85 12.76 18.23 7.64
CA LYS A 85 12.38 19.53 8.25
C LYS A 85 11.31 20.24 7.44
N GLY A 86 11.39 20.14 6.11
CA GLY A 86 10.37 20.63 5.20
C GLY A 86 9.04 19.93 5.42
N VAL A 87 9.00 18.59 5.52
CA VAL A 87 7.79 17.83 5.83
C VAL A 87 7.19 18.27 7.17
N LYS A 88 8.04 18.42 8.22
CA LYS A 88 7.59 18.95 9.52
C LYS A 88 6.93 20.33 9.38
N GLY A 89 7.51 21.22 8.56
CA GLY A 89 6.93 22.54 8.28
C GLY A 89 5.59 22.50 7.54
N ARG A 90 5.26 21.37 6.89
CA ARG A 90 4.02 21.15 6.14
C ARG A 90 2.96 20.35 6.91
N LEU A 91 3.17 20.03 8.18
CA LEU A 91 2.14 19.37 9.02
C LEU A 91 0.80 20.12 9.04
N PRO A 92 0.74 21.48 9.09
CA PRO A 92 -0.53 22.18 8.99
C PRO A 92 -1.30 21.93 7.69
N TYR A 93 -0.60 21.78 6.55
CA TYR A 93 -1.22 21.40 5.28
C TYR A 93 -1.79 19.98 5.34
N LEU A 94 -1.05 19.03 5.88
CA LEU A 94 -1.52 17.65 6.04
C LEU A 94 -2.76 17.58 6.94
N GLN A 95 -2.81 18.40 8.01
CA GLN A 95 -3.99 18.52 8.87
C GLN A 95 -5.16 19.19 8.12
N GLU A 96 -4.93 20.20 7.28
CA GLU A 96 -5.95 20.81 6.39
C GLU A 96 -6.54 19.75 5.45
N CYS A 97 -5.71 18.83 4.92
CA CYS A 97 -6.13 17.68 4.13
C CYS A 97 -6.83 16.57 4.96
N GLY A 98 -6.91 16.70 6.29
CA GLY A 98 -7.49 15.67 7.16
C GLY A 98 -6.61 14.47 7.42
N VAL A 99 -5.36 14.53 7.02
CA VAL A 99 -4.40 13.43 7.14
C VAL A 99 -4.03 13.20 8.61
N ASN A 100 -4.19 11.96 9.07
CA ASN A 100 -3.78 11.50 10.40
C ASN A 100 -2.99 10.18 10.35
N TYR A 101 -2.65 9.72 9.14
CA TYR A 101 -1.71 8.65 8.86
C TYR A 101 -0.77 9.10 7.74
N LEU A 102 0.52 9.25 8.01
CA LEU A 102 1.52 9.72 7.06
C LEU A 102 2.49 8.58 6.72
N HIS A 103 2.52 8.18 5.45
CA HIS A 103 3.45 7.17 4.96
C HIS A 103 4.58 7.85 4.17
N LEU A 104 5.77 7.83 4.71
CA LEU A 104 6.98 8.28 4.03
C LEU A 104 7.55 7.15 3.19
N MET A 105 7.73 7.39 1.90
CA MET A 105 8.46 6.48 1.02
C MET A 105 9.92 6.35 1.46
N PRO A 106 10.68 5.34 0.97
CA PRO A 106 11.99 5.03 1.49
C PRO A 106 12.88 6.26 1.62
N LEU A 107 13.45 6.43 2.80
CA LEU A 107 14.31 7.57 3.13
C LEU A 107 15.64 7.15 3.79
N LEU A 108 15.88 5.84 3.93
CA LEU A 108 17.15 5.34 4.44
C LEU A 108 18.24 5.43 3.36
N GLN A 109 19.49 5.42 3.79
CA GLN A 109 20.62 5.62 2.90
C GLN A 109 20.63 4.60 1.75
N SER A 110 20.74 5.09 0.53
CA SER A 110 20.81 4.32 -0.71
C SER A 110 21.74 4.98 -1.72
N PRO A 111 22.36 4.22 -2.65
CA PRO A 111 23.28 4.77 -3.64
C PRO A 111 22.55 5.65 -4.65
N LYS A 112 23.16 6.77 -5.04
CA LYS A 112 22.62 7.62 -6.09
C LYS A 112 22.62 6.91 -7.44
N GLY A 113 21.53 7.02 -8.20
CA GLY A 113 21.36 6.44 -9.54
C GLY A 113 21.12 4.92 -9.56
N ARG A 114 21.35 4.22 -8.43
CA ARG A 114 21.13 2.76 -8.27
C ARG A 114 20.32 2.48 -6.99
N SER A 115 19.28 3.25 -6.78
CA SER A 115 18.49 3.21 -5.54
C SER A 115 17.13 2.55 -5.68
N ASP A 116 16.61 2.40 -6.90
CA ASP A 116 15.24 1.93 -7.12
C ASP A 116 14.22 2.73 -6.28
N GLY A 117 14.29 4.06 -6.32
CA GLY A 117 13.41 4.90 -5.51
C GLY A 117 13.68 4.83 -3.99
N GLY A 118 14.88 4.41 -3.57
CA GLY A 118 15.29 4.27 -2.18
C GLY A 118 15.20 2.83 -1.64
N TYR A 119 14.73 1.86 -2.45
CA TYR A 119 14.60 0.46 -2.03
C TYR A 119 15.92 -0.33 -2.03
N ALA A 120 16.99 0.18 -2.64
CA ALA A 120 18.33 -0.40 -2.52
C ALA A 120 19.05 0.15 -1.28
N VAL A 121 18.64 -0.28 -0.09
CA VAL A 121 19.16 0.23 1.19
C VAL A 121 20.61 -0.18 1.41
N SER A 122 21.51 0.80 1.63
CA SER A 122 22.92 0.58 1.97
C SER A 122 23.22 0.71 3.46
N ASP A 123 22.35 1.37 4.23
CA ASP A 123 22.41 1.45 5.70
C ASP A 123 21.00 1.63 6.28
N PHE A 124 20.54 0.66 7.09
CA PHE A 124 19.24 0.69 7.77
C PHE A 124 19.17 1.64 8.97
N ARG A 125 20.30 2.21 9.39
CA ARG A 125 20.38 3.08 10.58
C ARG A 125 20.70 4.53 10.26
N THR A 126 20.84 4.85 8.99
CA THR A 126 21.17 6.20 8.52
C THR A 126 20.09 6.68 7.54
N VAL A 127 19.60 7.90 7.73
CA VAL A 127 18.75 8.60 6.77
C VAL A 127 19.61 9.08 5.60
N GLN A 128 19.04 9.05 4.40
CA GLN A 128 19.70 9.63 3.22
C GLN A 128 20.12 11.08 3.52
N PRO A 129 21.42 11.44 3.37
CA PRO A 129 21.94 12.72 3.86
C PRO A 129 21.21 13.96 3.32
N GLU A 130 20.74 13.90 2.07
CA GLU A 130 20.01 15.00 1.43
C GLU A 130 18.62 15.20 2.06
N LEU A 131 18.05 14.16 2.69
CA LEU A 131 16.73 14.21 3.34
C LEU A 131 16.81 14.65 4.80
N GLY A 132 17.97 14.52 5.44
CA GLY A 132 18.19 14.90 6.83
C GLY A 132 18.98 13.87 7.63
N SER A 133 18.79 13.87 8.92
CA SER A 133 19.43 12.93 9.86
C SER A 133 18.42 12.04 10.56
N MET A 134 18.90 11.04 11.31
CA MET A 134 18.04 10.19 12.14
C MET A 134 17.37 11.00 13.27
N GLU A 135 18.03 12.04 13.77
CA GLU A 135 17.47 12.98 14.74
C GLU A 135 16.33 13.81 14.12
N ASP A 136 16.46 14.21 12.85
CA ASP A 136 15.39 14.90 12.12
C ASP A 136 14.16 13.99 11.93
N LEU A 137 14.36 12.67 11.72
CA LEU A 137 13.27 11.69 11.67
C LEU A 137 12.57 11.54 13.02
N GLU A 138 13.34 11.45 14.11
CA GLU A 138 12.78 11.40 15.46
C GLU A 138 11.99 12.68 15.80
N ASP A 139 12.50 13.83 15.41
CA ASP A 139 11.86 15.13 15.62
C ASP A 139 10.55 15.26 14.80
N LEU A 140 10.54 14.74 13.57
CA LEU A 140 9.32 14.64 12.77
C LEU A 140 8.31 13.68 13.41
N ALA A 141 8.75 12.49 13.86
CA ALA A 141 7.88 11.52 14.53
C ALA A 141 7.24 12.09 15.79
N ASP A 142 8.01 12.84 16.60
CA ASP A 142 7.49 13.53 17.78
C ASP A 142 6.48 14.64 17.41
N ALA A 143 6.73 15.39 16.33
CA ALA A 143 5.81 16.39 15.82
C ALA A 143 4.50 15.78 15.29
N CYS A 144 4.60 14.70 14.51
CA CYS A 144 3.45 13.93 14.03
C CYS A 144 2.59 13.41 15.19
N ARG A 145 3.22 12.81 16.21
CA ARG A 145 2.51 12.31 17.40
C ARG A 145 1.75 13.42 18.13
N LYS A 146 2.35 14.62 18.27
CA LYS A 146 1.68 15.78 18.86
C LYS A 146 0.54 16.32 17.99
N ALA A 147 0.64 16.17 16.68
CA ALA A 147 -0.38 16.56 15.72
C ALA A 147 -1.49 15.50 15.55
N GLY A 148 -1.40 14.34 16.22
CA GLY A 148 -2.34 13.23 16.07
C GLY A 148 -2.16 12.44 14.76
N ILE A 149 -0.98 12.51 14.15
CA ILE A 149 -0.63 11.82 12.90
C ILE A 149 0.24 10.60 13.23
N SER A 150 -0.19 9.43 12.79
CA SER A 150 0.61 8.19 12.85
C SER A 150 1.62 8.15 11.71
N LEU A 151 2.88 7.83 12.01
CA LEU A 151 3.97 7.83 11.04
C LEU A 151 4.31 6.41 10.58
N CYS A 152 4.30 6.18 9.27
CA CYS A 152 4.70 4.94 8.60
C CYS A 152 6.00 5.14 7.82
N LEU A 153 6.85 4.11 7.83
CA LEU A 153 8.07 4.03 7.02
C LEU A 153 8.23 2.65 6.41
N ASP A 154 8.81 2.62 5.20
CA ASP A 154 9.20 1.39 4.52
C ASP A 154 10.39 0.71 5.21
N PHE A 155 10.32 -0.62 5.30
CA PHE A 155 11.40 -1.49 5.75
C PHE A 155 11.64 -2.60 4.73
N VAL A 156 12.72 -2.47 3.97
CA VAL A 156 13.10 -3.41 2.91
C VAL A 156 13.67 -4.67 3.54
N MET A 157 12.93 -5.78 3.41
CA MET A 157 13.34 -7.04 4.03
C MET A 157 14.05 -8.00 3.07
N ASN A 158 13.64 -8.03 1.79
CA ASN A 158 14.09 -9.08 0.88
C ASN A 158 15.57 -8.96 0.50
N HIS A 159 16.12 -7.76 0.43
CA HIS A 159 17.45 -7.50 -0.13
C HIS A 159 18.13 -6.29 0.52
N THR A 160 19.41 -6.15 0.26
CA THR A 160 20.17 -4.91 0.50
C THR A 160 20.75 -4.39 -0.80
N SER A 161 21.19 -3.13 -0.80
CA SER A 161 22.10 -2.64 -1.85
C SER A 161 23.40 -3.46 -1.87
N GLU A 162 24.01 -3.59 -3.05
CA GLU A 162 25.38 -4.12 -3.17
C GLU A 162 26.42 -3.26 -2.43
N ASP A 163 26.08 -2.00 -2.11
CA ASP A 163 26.93 -1.09 -1.32
C ASP A 163 26.70 -1.22 0.20
N HIS A 164 25.78 -2.07 0.66
CA HIS A 164 25.61 -2.36 2.06
C HIS A 164 26.87 -3.00 2.66
N ALA A 165 27.22 -2.66 3.91
CA ALA A 165 28.42 -3.15 4.58
C ALA A 165 28.53 -4.69 4.55
N TRP A 166 27.41 -5.42 4.69
CA TRP A 166 27.39 -6.88 4.60
C TRP A 166 27.72 -7.36 3.18
N ALA A 167 27.17 -6.70 2.16
CA ALA A 167 27.42 -7.07 0.77
C ALA A 167 28.87 -6.85 0.38
N GLN A 168 29.49 -5.73 0.82
CA GLN A 168 30.90 -5.43 0.59
C GLN A 168 31.81 -6.47 1.26
N LYS A 169 31.53 -6.85 2.50
CA LYS A 169 32.27 -7.88 3.23
C LYS A 169 32.08 -9.27 2.61
N ALA A 170 30.85 -9.59 2.17
CA ALA A 170 30.58 -10.84 1.45
C ALA A 170 31.36 -10.92 0.13
N ARG A 171 31.42 -9.82 -0.64
CA ARG A 171 32.21 -9.69 -1.87
C ARG A 171 33.71 -9.88 -1.59
N ALA A 172 34.19 -9.38 -0.46
CA ALA A 172 35.59 -9.53 -0.01
C ALA A 172 35.90 -10.95 0.53
N GLY A 173 34.89 -11.81 0.68
CA GLY A 173 35.05 -13.17 1.19
C GLY A 173 35.22 -13.25 2.71
N GLU A 174 34.77 -12.23 3.47
CA GLU A 174 34.81 -12.25 4.93
C GLU A 174 33.89 -13.36 5.48
N PRO A 175 34.40 -14.23 6.40
CA PRO A 175 33.60 -15.29 7.00
C PRO A 175 32.32 -14.76 7.70
N GLY A 176 31.20 -15.47 7.51
CA GLY A 176 29.91 -15.14 8.10
C GLY A 176 29.11 -14.07 7.35
N TYR A 177 29.70 -13.39 6.35
CA TYR A 177 28.98 -12.41 5.55
C TYR A 177 28.53 -12.98 4.19
N ARG A 178 29.29 -13.90 3.60
CA ARG A 178 28.90 -14.57 2.35
C ARG A 178 27.59 -15.36 2.53
N GLU A 179 27.42 -16.01 3.65
CA GLU A 179 26.26 -16.84 3.99
C GLU A 179 24.98 -16.01 4.26
N ARG A 180 25.11 -14.69 4.33
CA ARG A 180 23.96 -13.76 4.44
C ARG A 180 23.23 -13.57 3.11
N TYR A 181 23.86 -13.98 2.00
CA TYR A 181 23.36 -13.87 0.63
C TYR A 181 23.45 -15.23 -0.07
N PHE A 182 22.93 -15.30 -1.29
CA PHE A 182 23.02 -16.50 -2.13
C PHE A 182 24.14 -16.33 -3.16
N PHE A 183 25.33 -16.82 -2.86
CA PHE A 183 26.49 -16.81 -3.74
C PHE A 183 26.78 -18.17 -4.34
N TYR A 184 27.16 -18.17 -5.63
CA TYR A 184 27.53 -19.36 -6.40
C TYR A 184 28.81 -19.09 -7.20
N ASP A 185 29.59 -20.16 -7.39
CA ASP A 185 30.83 -20.09 -8.17
C ASP A 185 30.64 -20.59 -9.63
N SER A 186 29.44 -21.15 -9.93
CA SER A 186 29.02 -21.57 -11.28
C SER A 186 27.54 -21.26 -11.51
N TRP A 187 27.13 -21.28 -12.77
CA TRP A 187 25.72 -21.11 -13.18
C TRP A 187 24.86 -22.35 -13.01
N ASP A 188 25.37 -23.47 -12.48
CA ASP A 188 24.62 -24.72 -12.38
C ASP A 188 23.38 -24.59 -11.50
N ILE A 189 23.57 -24.14 -10.26
CA ILE A 189 22.44 -23.92 -9.32
C ILE A 189 21.59 -22.69 -9.72
N PRO A 190 22.16 -21.51 -10.08
CA PRO A 190 21.37 -20.38 -10.58
C PRO A 190 20.40 -20.73 -11.71
N ARG A 191 20.85 -21.50 -12.71
CA ARG A 191 19.97 -21.94 -13.82
C ARG A 191 18.84 -22.85 -13.36
N GLU A 192 19.03 -23.64 -12.32
CA GLU A 192 17.93 -24.45 -11.76
C GLU A 192 16.88 -23.57 -11.06
N PHE A 193 17.30 -22.52 -10.34
CA PHE A 193 16.37 -21.52 -9.80
C PHE A 193 15.58 -20.81 -10.90
N GLU A 194 16.25 -20.37 -11.97
CA GLU A 194 15.60 -19.63 -13.08
C GLU A 194 14.55 -20.46 -13.85
N LYS A 195 14.53 -21.79 -13.69
CA LYS A 195 13.45 -22.62 -14.25
C LYS A 195 12.11 -22.44 -13.53
N THR A 196 12.13 -22.05 -12.27
CA THR A 196 10.93 -22.02 -11.42
C THR A 196 10.63 -20.63 -10.84
N VAL A 197 11.65 -19.77 -10.70
CA VAL A 197 11.50 -18.41 -10.15
C VAL A 197 11.04 -17.46 -11.25
N PRO A 198 9.83 -16.86 -11.14
CA PRO A 198 9.36 -15.90 -12.11
C PRO A 198 10.14 -14.58 -11.99
N GLN A 199 10.52 -14.00 -13.12
CA GLN A 199 11.18 -12.69 -13.15
C GLN A 199 10.23 -11.59 -12.66
N VAL A 200 10.75 -10.66 -11.84
CA VAL A 200 9.96 -9.52 -11.35
C VAL A 200 9.87 -8.43 -12.41
N PHE A 201 11.00 -8.13 -13.06
CA PHE A 201 11.11 -7.10 -14.10
C PHE A 201 11.70 -7.69 -15.38
N PRO A 202 10.92 -8.44 -16.18
CA PRO A 202 11.45 -9.19 -17.32
C PRO A 202 12.07 -8.32 -18.43
N THR A 203 11.77 -7.03 -18.48
CA THR A 203 12.27 -6.10 -19.48
C THR A 203 13.37 -5.18 -18.93
N THR A 204 13.15 -4.58 -17.75
CA THR A 204 14.07 -3.60 -17.16
C THR A 204 15.21 -4.22 -16.36
N ALA A 205 15.00 -5.39 -15.75
CA ALA A 205 16.02 -6.13 -15.00
C ALA A 205 15.80 -7.65 -15.21
N PRO A 206 16.12 -8.18 -16.41
CA PRO A 206 15.90 -9.59 -16.72
C PRO A 206 16.83 -10.52 -15.95
N GLY A 207 16.32 -11.70 -15.57
CA GLY A 207 17.03 -12.71 -14.79
C GLY A 207 16.77 -12.56 -13.30
N SER A 208 17.31 -13.52 -12.53
CA SER A 208 17.24 -13.53 -11.05
C SER A 208 18.62 -13.63 -10.41
N PHE A 209 19.68 -13.53 -11.22
CA PHE A 209 21.06 -13.63 -10.78
C PHE A 209 21.96 -12.68 -11.55
N THR A 210 22.97 -12.13 -10.87
CA THR A 210 23.96 -11.24 -11.44
C THR A 210 25.37 -11.84 -11.27
N GLN A 211 26.15 -11.88 -12.36
CA GLN A 211 27.57 -12.25 -12.30
C GLN A 211 28.40 -11.02 -11.96
N LEU A 212 29.21 -11.12 -10.91
CA LEU A 212 30.11 -10.08 -10.44
C LEU A 212 31.43 -10.11 -11.23
N ASP A 213 32.20 -9.02 -11.17
CA ASP A 213 33.48 -8.87 -11.85
C ASP A 213 34.53 -9.94 -11.46
N ASN A 214 34.43 -10.49 -10.24
CA ASN A 214 35.28 -11.56 -9.74
C ASN A 214 34.83 -12.97 -10.20
N GLY A 215 33.82 -13.06 -11.06
CA GLY A 215 33.27 -14.29 -11.61
C GLY A 215 32.23 -14.98 -10.73
N GLN A 216 32.02 -14.54 -9.50
CA GLN A 216 30.98 -15.05 -8.62
C GLN A 216 29.59 -14.63 -9.09
N ILE A 217 28.57 -15.39 -8.73
CA ILE A 217 27.18 -15.14 -9.11
C ILE A 217 26.38 -14.94 -7.82
N VAL A 218 25.58 -13.89 -7.76
CA VAL A 218 24.72 -13.57 -6.61
C VAL A 218 23.27 -13.48 -7.04
N MET A 219 22.35 -13.88 -6.15
CA MET A 219 20.91 -13.78 -6.40
C MET A 219 20.43 -12.33 -6.31
N THR A 220 19.68 -11.89 -7.33
CA THR A 220 19.20 -10.51 -7.50
C THR A 220 17.82 -10.53 -8.16
N ASN A 221 16.78 -10.89 -7.38
CA ASN A 221 15.43 -11.05 -7.94
C ASN A 221 14.80 -9.76 -8.46
N PHE A 222 15.27 -8.59 -7.99
CA PHE A 222 14.77 -7.28 -8.39
C PHE A 222 15.77 -6.62 -9.36
N TYR A 223 16.63 -5.76 -8.89
CA TYR A 223 17.66 -5.14 -9.72
C TYR A 223 19.03 -5.77 -9.48
N PRO A 224 19.97 -5.72 -10.44
CA PRO A 224 21.31 -6.31 -10.30
C PRO A 224 22.10 -5.81 -9.08
N TYR A 225 21.80 -4.62 -8.59
CA TYR A 225 22.43 -4.00 -7.43
C TYR A 225 21.67 -4.24 -6.11
N GLN A 226 20.58 -5.04 -6.12
CA GLN A 226 19.78 -5.44 -4.96
C GLN A 226 20.04 -6.93 -4.69
N TRP A 227 20.85 -7.25 -3.69
CA TRP A 227 21.26 -8.61 -3.38
C TRP A 227 20.32 -9.25 -2.37
N ASP A 228 19.73 -10.37 -2.75
CA ASP A 228 18.74 -11.09 -1.96
C ASP A 228 19.36 -11.68 -0.69
N LEU A 229 18.73 -11.39 0.46
CA LEU A 229 19.12 -11.87 1.78
C LEU A 229 18.71 -13.34 1.98
N ASN A 230 19.59 -14.11 2.61
CA ASN A 230 19.37 -15.50 2.95
C ASN A 230 18.77 -15.66 4.36
N TYR A 231 17.46 -15.69 4.45
CA TYR A 231 16.77 -15.89 5.74
C TYR A 231 16.83 -17.32 6.29
N ALA A 232 17.41 -18.26 5.57
CA ALA A 232 17.78 -19.56 6.18
C ALA A 232 18.97 -19.41 7.16
N ASN A 233 19.68 -18.29 7.12
CA ASN A 233 20.69 -17.93 8.11
C ASN A 233 20.02 -17.19 9.28
N PRO A 234 20.02 -17.73 10.52
CA PRO A 234 19.38 -17.11 11.68
C PRO A 234 19.93 -15.71 11.99
N MET A 235 21.20 -15.44 11.67
CA MET A 235 21.78 -14.11 11.91
C MET A 235 21.19 -13.04 11.00
N VAL A 236 20.73 -13.39 9.78
CA VAL A 236 20.02 -12.47 8.91
C VAL A 236 18.70 -12.06 9.54
N PHE A 237 17.90 -13.02 10.03
CA PHE A 237 16.64 -12.72 10.70
C PHE A 237 16.85 -11.89 11.96
N ASN A 238 17.84 -12.27 12.80
CA ASN A 238 18.12 -11.55 14.05
C ASN A 238 18.52 -10.09 13.78
N ASP A 239 19.48 -9.88 12.88
CA ASP A 239 20.00 -8.53 12.60
C ASP A 239 18.96 -7.65 11.88
N MET A 240 18.18 -8.22 10.93
CA MET A 240 17.09 -7.48 10.29
C MET A 240 15.98 -7.14 11.28
N THR A 241 15.68 -8.03 12.24
CA THR A 241 14.75 -7.75 13.34
C THR A 241 15.28 -6.62 14.23
N GLU A 242 16.59 -6.59 14.52
CA GLU A 242 17.20 -5.49 15.29
C GLU A 242 17.10 -4.15 14.54
N HIS A 243 17.27 -4.13 13.21
CA HIS A 243 17.06 -2.93 12.39
C HIS A 243 15.59 -2.47 12.43
N LEU A 244 14.63 -3.38 12.34
CA LEU A 244 13.21 -3.06 12.48
C LEU A 244 12.91 -2.42 13.85
N LEU A 245 13.40 -3.01 14.94
CA LEU A 245 13.21 -2.50 16.28
C LEU A 245 13.95 -1.18 16.52
N PHE A 246 15.11 -0.99 15.89
CA PHE A 246 15.81 0.29 15.90
C PHE A 246 14.93 1.41 15.32
N LEU A 247 14.31 1.19 14.16
CA LEU A 247 13.40 2.15 13.53
C LEU A 247 12.12 2.36 14.38
N ALA A 248 11.53 1.29 14.91
CA ALA A 248 10.40 1.38 15.85
C ALA A 248 10.71 2.28 17.05
N ASN A 249 11.95 2.23 17.56
CA ASN A 249 12.43 3.05 18.67
C ASN A 249 12.71 4.52 18.29
N ARG A 250 12.71 4.85 16.99
CA ARG A 250 12.74 6.24 16.48
C ARG A 250 11.38 6.92 16.48
N GLY A 251 10.31 6.19 16.82
CA GLY A 251 8.97 6.76 17.02
C GLY A 251 8.01 6.46 15.89
N LEU A 252 8.32 5.47 15.04
CA LEU A 252 7.39 4.99 14.02
C LEU A 252 6.18 4.30 14.65
N ASP A 253 5.02 4.50 14.05
CA ASP A 253 3.75 3.87 14.43
C ASP A 253 3.43 2.66 13.57
N VAL A 254 3.88 2.68 12.31
CA VAL A 254 3.68 1.61 11.34
C VAL A 254 4.98 1.34 10.59
N ILE A 255 5.28 0.07 10.38
CA ILE A 255 6.40 -0.37 9.55
C ILE A 255 5.82 -1.16 8.37
N ARG A 256 6.06 -0.67 7.14
CA ARG A 256 5.71 -1.38 5.92
C ARG A 256 6.79 -2.40 5.60
N LEU A 257 6.42 -3.67 5.60
CA LEU A 257 7.29 -4.78 5.24
C LEU A 257 7.31 -4.92 3.71
N ASP A 258 8.33 -4.36 3.09
CA ASP A 258 8.53 -4.40 1.65
C ASP A 258 8.86 -5.80 1.16
N ALA A 259 8.25 -6.19 0.05
CA ALA A 259 8.51 -7.45 -0.67
C ALA A 259 8.50 -8.71 0.23
N ILE A 260 7.68 -8.73 1.30
CA ILE A 260 7.65 -9.84 2.27
C ILE A 260 7.39 -11.21 1.62
N PRO A 261 6.61 -11.39 0.54
CA PRO A 261 6.40 -12.70 -0.08
C PRO A 261 7.67 -13.37 -0.62
N TYR A 262 8.73 -12.59 -0.80
CA TYR A 262 9.96 -13.04 -1.47
C TYR A 262 11.09 -13.41 -0.52
N ILE A 263 10.96 -13.21 0.80
CA ILE A 263 12.08 -13.26 1.75
C ILE A 263 12.68 -14.67 1.95
N TRP A 264 11.96 -15.76 1.61
CA TRP A 264 12.48 -17.12 1.69
C TRP A 264 12.72 -17.72 0.31
N LYS A 265 13.88 -18.36 0.14
CA LYS A 265 14.31 -18.98 -1.12
C LYS A 265 14.52 -20.48 -0.94
N GLU A 266 13.96 -21.26 -1.85
CA GLU A 266 14.11 -22.72 -1.86
C GLU A 266 14.18 -23.22 -3.31
N LEU A 267 15.24 -23.99 -3.62
CA LEU A 267 15.45 -24.53 -4.95
C LEU A 267 14.29 -25.45 -5.37
N GLY A 268 13.84 -25.29 -6.62
CA GLY A 268 12.72 -26.06 -7.17
C GLY A 268 11.35 -25.48 -6.86
N THR A 269 11.28 -24.36 -6.12
CA THR A 269 10.06 -23.59 -5.89
C THR A 269 10.08 -22.28 -6.67
N ASN A 270 8.96 -21.55 -6.64
CA ASN A 270 8.91 -20.20 -7.21
C ASN A 270 9.48 -19.10 -6.29
N CYS A 271 10.02 -19.47 -5.12
CA CYS A 271 10.55 -18.55 -4.09
C CYS A 271 9.56 -17.43 -3.68
N ARG A 272 8.26 -17.69 -3.71
CA ARG A 272 7.21 -16.74 -3.32
C ARG A 272 6.15 -17.42 -2.45
N ASN A 273 5.68 -16.74 -1.40
CA ASN A 273 4.62 -17.21 -0.51
C ASN A 273 4.91 -18.59 0.12
N LEU A 274 6.17 -18.89 0.39
CA LEU A 274 6.53 -20.17 1.00
C LEU A 274 6.10 -20.20 2.49
N PRO A 275 5.83 -21.37 3.08
CA PRO A 275 5.40 -21.48 4.47
C PRO A 275 6.30 -20.76 5.47
N GLN A 276 7.61 -20.77 5.21
CA GLN A 276 8.61 -20.11 6.05
C GLN A 276 8.43 -18.57 6.08
N VAL A 277 7.92 -17.98 5.00
CA VAL A 277 7.58 -16.54 4.98
C VAL A 277 6.53 -16.21 6.03
N HIS A 278 5.47 -17.03 6.14
CA HIS A 278 4.43 -16.90 7.16
C HIS A 278 4.98 -17.11 8.57
N THR A 279 5.88 -18.07 8.76
CA THR A 279 6.59 -18.28 10.03
C THR A 279 7.37 -17.02 10.45
N LEU A 280 8.13 -16.43 9.52
CA LEU A 280 8.88 -15.19 9.77
C LEU A 280 7.95 -14.01 10.08
N ALA A 281 6.86 -13.83 9.31
CA ALA A 281 5.87 -12.78 9.53
C ALA A 281 5.23 -12.91 10.93
N ARG A 282 4.86 -14.15 11.33
CA ARG A 282 4.32 -14.44 12.67
C ARG A 282 5.33 -14.11 13.77
N MET A 283 6.60 -14.47 13.61
CA MET A 283 7.64 -14.14 14.59
C MET A 283 7.84 -12.61 14.69
N LEU A 284 7.87 -11.88 13.57
CA LEU A 284 7.96 -10.41 13.59
C LEU A 284 6.76 -9.78 14.31
N ARG A 285 5.55 -10.32 14.12
CA ARG A 285 4.36 -9.88 14.85
C ARG A 285 4.55 -10.03 16.36
N MET A 286 4.96 -11.21 16.82
CA MET A 286 5.23 -11.46 18.25
C MET A 286 6.34 -10.56 18.79
N VAL A 287 7.40 -10.33 18.02
CA VAL A 287 8.48 -9.39 18.38
C VAL A 287 7.93 -7.99 18.66
N CYS A 288 7.07 -7.47 17.77
CA CYS A 288 6.44 -6.18 18.00
C CYS A 288 5.57 -6.19 19.27
N GLU A 289 4.75 -7.22 19.47
CA GLU A 289 3.91 -7.37 20.66
C GLU A 289 4.71 -7.46 21.96
N ILE A 290 5.94 -7.98 21.93
CA ILE A 290 6.85 -8.04 23.07
C ILE A 290 7.53 -6.69 23.35
N VAL A 291 8.11 -6.07 22.31
CA VAL A 291 9.03 -4.93 22.46
C VAL A 291 8.32 -3.59 22.28
N CYS A 292 7.44 -3.47 21.29
CA CYS A 292 6.84 -2.21 20.84
C CYS A 292 5.38 -2.40 20.38
N PRO A 293 4.45 -2.82 21.26
CA PRO A 293 3.09 -3.24 20.88
C PRO A 293 2.23 -2.12 20.28
N SER A 294 2.67 -0.88 20.30
CA SER A 294 2.02 0.22 19.58
C SER A 294 2.40 0.29 18.11
N VAL A 295 3.37 -0.51 17.64
CA VAL A 295 3.83 -0.51 16.26
C VAL A 295 3.10 -1.57 15.45
N LEU A 296 2.53 -1.15 14.33
CA LEU A 296 1.80 -2.03 13.42
C LEU A 296 2.70 -2.48 12.26
N LEU A 297 2.45 -3.69 11.77
CA LEU A 297 3.07 -4.23 10.56
C LEU A 297 2.10 -4.12 9.39
N LEU A 298 2.49 -3.44 8.33
CA LEU A 298 1.80 -3.35 7.05
C LEU A 298 2.55 -4.21 6.03
N GLY A 299 1.97 -5.32 5.60
CA GLY A 299 2.59 -6.20 4.62
C GLY A 299 2.34 -5.73 3.19
N GLU A 300 3.40 -5.68 2.38
CA GLU A 300 3.24 -5.51 0.94
C GLU A 300 3.18 -6.88 0.26
N VAL A 301 2.01 -7.21 -0.27
CA VAL A 301 1.73 -8.48 -0.95
C VAL A 301 1.02 -8.20 -2.26
N VAL A 302 1.79 -8.09 -3.35
CA VAL A 302 1.25 -7.82 -4.70
C VAL A 302 1.06 -9.16 -5.41
N MET A 303 -0.07 -9.80 -5.15
CA MET A 303 -0.39 -11.15 -5.61
C MET A 303 -1.86 -11.26 -5.97
N GLU A 304 -2.29 -12.43 -6.49
CA GLU A 304 -3.69 -12.75 -6.69
C GLU A 304 -4.48 -12.73 -5.37
N PRO A 305 -5.78 -12.44 -5.39
CA PRO A 305 -6.60 -12.25 -4.18
C PRO A 305 -6.46 -13.37 -3.14
N ALA A 306 -6.45 -14.61 -3.60
CA ALA A 306 -6.35 -15.78 -2.74
C ALA A 306 -5.01 -15.90 -1.98
N LYS A 307 -3.97 -15.21 -2.44
CA LYS A 307 -2.63 -15.22 -1.83
C LYS A 307 -2.33 -14.03 -0.94
N VAL A 308 -3.18 -13.01 -0.97
CA VAL A 308 -3.04 -11.80 -0.13
C VAL A 308 -3.55 -12.05 1.28
N ALA A 309 -4.79 -12.51 1.42
CA ALA A 309 -5.46 -12.68 2.72
C ALA A 309 -4.69 -13.56 3.73
N PRO A 310 -3.97 -14.64 3.35
CA PRO A 310 -3.17 -15.44 4.29
C PRO A 310 -2.16 -14.65 5.11
N TYR A 311 -1.67 -13.51 4.63
CA TYR A 311 -0.71 -12.67 5.36
C TYR A 311 -1.30 -11.89 6.55
N PHE A 312 -2.61 -11.94 6.74
CA PHE A 312 -3.22 -11.55 8.02
C PHE A 312 -3.02 -12.63 9.09
N GLY A 313 -2.74 -13.88 8.68
CA GLY A 313 -2.75 -15.04 9.56
C GLY A 313 -4.17 -15.44 9.93
N THR A 314 -4.34 -15.90 11.17
CA THR A 314 -5.64 -16.17 11.78
C THR A 314 -5.84 -15.31 13.02
N PRO A 315 -7.06 -15.18 13.57
CA PRO A 315 -7.29 -14.45 14.82
C PRO A 315 -6.43 -14.95 15.98
N GLU A 316 -6.15 -16.26 16.04
CA GLU A 316 -5.33 -16.89 17.08
C GLU A 316 -3.82 -16.76 16.80
N LYS A 317 -3.45 -16.68 15.54
CA LYS A 317 -2.07 -16.57 15.07
C LYS A 317 -1.94 -15.46 14.03
N PRO A 318 -2.11 -14.18 14.44
CA PRO A 318 -2.02 -13.06 13.52
C PRO A 318 -0.59 -12.86 13.01
N GLU A 319 -0.48 -12.47 11.73
CA GLU A 319 0.75 -12.06 11.07
C GLU A 319 0.78 -10.53 10.90
N CYS A 320 0.54 -10.00 9.70
CA CYS A 320 0.45 -8.55 9.51
C CYS A 320 -0.83 -7.97 10.14
N HIS A 321 -0.74 -6.73 10.63
CA HIS A 321 -1.92 -6.00 11.12
C HIS A 321 -2.76 -5.48 9.96
N MET A 322 -2.09 -5.09 8.88
CA MET A 322 -2.69 -4.46 7.69
C MET A 322 -2.03 -4.99 6.43
N LEU A 323 -2.78 -5.02 5.33
CA LEU A 323 -2.30 -5.34 3.99
C LEU A 323 -2.82 -4.32 2.99
N TYR A 324 -2.11 -4.14 1.88
CA TYR A 324 -2.62 -3.35 0.76
C TYR A 324 -3.76 -4.06 0.04
N ASN A 325 -4.83 -3.33 -0.27
CA ASN A 325 -5.95 -3.83 -1.09
C ASN A 325 -5.63 -3.71 -2.59
N VAL A 326 -4.55 -4.35 -2.99
CA VAL A 326 -3.96 -4.24 -4.33
C VAL A 326 -4.90 -4.71 -5.42
N THR A 327 -5.59 -5.81 -5.18
CA THR A 327 -6.49 -6.41 -6.17
C THR A 327 -7.72 -5.56 -6.41
N THR A 328 -8.30 -5.00 -5.35
CA THR A 328 -9.44 -4.08 -5.47
C THR A 328 -9.02 -2.80 -6.18
N MET A 329 -7.81 -2.28 -5.91
CA MET A 329 -7.24 -1.12 -6.61
C MET A 329 -7.16 -1.40 -8.12
N ALA A 330 -6.52 -2.48 -8.54
CA ALA A 330 -6.38 -2.84 -9.96
C ALA A 330 -7.76 -3.08 -10.63
N THR A 331 -8.69 -3.74 -9.91
CA THR A 331 -10.04 -3.99 -10.39
C THR A 331 -10.85 -2.69 -10.53
N THR A 332 -10.59 -1.68 -9.70
CA THR A 332 -11.22 -0.35 -9.82
C THR A 332 -10.86 0.31 -11.15
N TRP A 333 -9.58 0.33 -11.51
CA TRP A 333 -9.14 0.88 -12.82
C TRP A 333 -9.67 0.07 -13.99
N HIS A 334 -9.68 -1.26 -13.88
CA HIS A 334 -10.35 -2.12 -14.87
C HIS A 334 -11.82 -1.72 -15.07
N THR A 335 -12.56 -1.53 -13.97
CA THR A 335 -13.98 -1.17 -14.00
C THR A 335 -14.21 0.19 -14.66
N LEU A 336 -13.34 1.16 -14.39
CA LEU A 336 -13.40 2.47 -15.07
C LEU A 336 -13.18 2.34 -16.59
N ALA A 337 -12.20 1.53 -17.02
CA ALA A 337 -11.89 1.36 -18.44
C ALA A 337 -12.97 0.59 -19.21
N THR A 338 -13.64 -0.35 -18.56
CA THR A 338 -14.67 -1.19 -19.19
C THR A 338 -16.09 -0.65 -19.03
N GLY A 339 -16.33 0.18 -18.01
CA GLY A 339 -17.68 0.60 -17.62
C GLY A 339 -18.53 -0.53 -17.04
N ASP A 340 -17.96 -1.69 -16.72
CA ASP A 340 -18.65 -2.86 -16.16
C ASP A 340 -18.11 -3.21 -14.77
N ALA A 341 -18.98 -3.20 -13.77
CA ALA A 341 -18.65 -3.42 -12.36
C ALA A 341 -18.69 -4.91 -11.94
N SER A 342 -18.96 -5.85 -12.86
CA SER A 342 -19.16 -7.27 -12.50
C SER A 342 -17.95 -7.88 -11.82
N LEU A 343 -16.73 -7.60 -12.31
CA LEU A 343 -15.51 -8.09 -11.66
C LEU A 343 -15.28 -7.42 -10.31
N LEU A 344 -15.58 -6.12 -10.19
CA LEU A 344 -15.46 -5.41 -8.92
C LEU A 344 -16.48 -5.89 -7.88
N LYS A 345 -17.72 -6.21 -8.30
CA LYS A 345 -18.72 -6.87 -7.44
C LYS A 345 -18.15 -8.16 -6.85
N ARG A 346 -17.65 -9.05 -7.72
CA ARG A 346 -17.05 -10.33 -7.31
C ARG A 346 -15.88 -10.14 -6.35
N GLN A 347 -14.99 -9.20 -6.66
CA GLN A 347 -13.85 -8.88 -5.78
C GLN A 347 -14.32 -8.40 -4.41
N MET A 348 -15.34 -7.54 -4.36
CA MET A 348 -15.88 -7.04 -3.11
C MET A 348 -16.64 -8.11 -2.32
N GLU A 349 -17.34 -9.04 -2.97
CA GLU A 349 -17.94 -10.21 -2.30
C GLU A 349 -16.87 -11.02 -1.58
N ALA A 350 -15.71 -11.26 -2.22
CA ALA A 350 -14.60 -11.96 -1.60
C ALA A 350 -13.99 -11.19 -0.43
N VAL A 351 -13.81 -9.87 -0.57
CA VAL A 351 -13.29 -9.01 0.51
C VAL A 351 -14.27 -8.95 1.70
N CYS A 352 -15.56 -8.78 1.43
CA CYS A 352 -16.60 -8.72 2.48
C CYS A 352 -16.79 -10.05 3.24
N ALA A 353 -16.37 -11.17 2.65
CA ALA A 353 -16.41 -12.49 3.30
C ALA A 353 -15.25 -12.73 4.28
N LEU A 354 -14.22 -11.89 4.27
CA LEU A 354 -13.07 -12.00 5.16
C LEU A 354 -13.45 -11.59 6.60
N PRO A 355 -12.73 -12.09 7.62
CA PRO A 355 -12.89 -11.64 8.99
C PRO A 355 -12.80 -10.12 9.11
N LYS A 356 -13.67 -9.51 9.92
CA LYS A 356 -13.70 -8.05 10.13
C LYS A 356 -12.43 -7.48 10.77
N ASP A 357 -11.63 -8.36 11.39
CA ASP A 357 -10.32 -7.99 11.97
C ASP A 357 -9.23 -7.80 10.92
N PHE A 358 -9.46 -8.25 9.68
CA PHE A 358 -8.54 -8.08 8.57
C PHE A 358 -8.70 -6.69 7.99
N LEU A 359 -7.72 -5.83 8.24
CA LEU A 359 -7.77 -4.43 7.88
C LEU A 359 -6.95 -4.15 6.62
N PHE A 360 -7.61 -3.70 5.56
CA PHE A 360 -6.95 -3.27 4.34
C PHE A 360 -6.61 -1.78 4.35
N LEU A 361 -5.48 -1.47 3.72
CA LEU A 361 -5.13 -0.13 3.28
C LEU A 361 -5.66 0.05 1.86
N ASN A 362 -6.66 0.93 1.69
CA ASN A 362 -7.36 1.16 0.43
C ASN A 362 -6.79 2.37 -0.28
N TYR A 363 -6.50 2.26 -1.55
CA TYR A 363 -5.87 3.32 -2.34
C TYR A 363 -6.23 3.20 -3.82
N LEU A 364 -6.12 4.30 -4.56
CA LEU A 364 -6.31 4.31 -6.02
C LEU A 364 -4.98 4.10 -6.76
N ARG A 365 -3.91 4.65 -6.22
CA ARG A 365 -2.53 4.48 -6.68
C ARG A 365 -1.54 4.72 -5.54
N CYS A 366 -0.31 4.31 -5.72
CA CYS A 366 0.80 4.62 -4.82
C CYS A 366 2.01 5.16 -5.61
N HIS A 367 3.20 5.02 -5.08
CA HIS A 367 4.47 5.34 -5.75
C HIS A 367 4.86 4.32 -6.83
N ASP A 368 4.27 3.11 -6.77
CA ASP A 368 4.52 2.04 -7.75
C ASP A 368 3.52 2.07 -8.90
N ASP A 369 3.83 1.25 -9.88
CA ASP A 369 3.00 1.00 -11.04
C ASP A 369 1.74 0.19 -10.69
N ILE A 370 0.73 0.28 -11.53
CA ILE A 370 -0.51 -0.48 -11.45
C ILE A 370 -0.37 -1.74 -12.31
N GLY A 371 -0.30 -2.90 -11.66
CA GLY A 371 -0.29 -4.20 -12.33
C GLY A 371 -1.69 -4.78 -12.49
N TRP A 372 -1.92 -5.51 -13.59
CA TRP A 372 -3.22 -6.12 -13.90
C TRP A 372 -3.35 -7.53 -13.28
N GLY A 373 -3.24 -7.62 -11.95
CA GLY A 373 -3.48 -8.85 -11.18
C GLY A 373 -4.97 -9.14 -10.98
N LEU A 374 -5.71 -9.35 -12.08
CA LEU A 374 -7.16 -9.57 -12.07
C LEU A 374 -7.50 -11.07 -12.01
N ASP A 375 -8.74 -11.42 -11.67
CA ASP A 375 -9.25 -12.81 -11.71
C ASP A 375 -9.50 -13.24 -13.16
N TYR A 376 -8.42 -13.48 -13.91
CA TYR A 376 -8.50 -13.91 -15.31
C TYR A 376 -9.17 -15.28 -15.53
N PRO A 377 -9.01 -16.28 -14.65
CA PRO A 377 -9.79 -17.51 -14.74
C PRO A 377 -11.30 -17.26 -14.78
N TRP A 378 -11.81 -16.40 -13.89
CA TRP A 378 -13.23 -16.05 -13.88
C TRP A 378 -13.65 -15.21 -15.09
N LEU A 379 -12.83 -14.24 -15.51
CA LEU A 379 -13.10 -13.44 -16.72
C LEU A 379 -13.17 -14.31 -17.97
N GLN A 380 -12.31 -15.32 -18.07
CA GLN A 380 -12.33 -16.26 -19.20
C GLN A 380 -13.56 -17.16 -19.16
N GLU A 381 -13.91 -17.71 -17.99
CA GLU A 381 -15.08 -18.58 -17.84
C GLU A 381 -16.39 -17.83 -18.09
N ARG A 382 -16.53 -16.63 -17.54
CA ARG A 382 -17.80 -15.88 -17.55
C ARG A 382 -18.02 -15.07 -18.82
N PHE A 383 -16.97 -14.46 -19.37
CA PHE A 383 -17.04 -13.49 -20.47
C PHE A 383 -16.20 -13.86 -21.68
N HIS A 384 -15.51 -15.00 -21.65
CA HIS A 384 -14.57 -15.42 -22.71
C HIS A 384 -13.46 -14.40 -22.98
N ILE A 385 -13.03 -13.68 -21.93
CA ILE A 385 -11.97 -12.69 -21.99
C ILE A 385 -10.61 -13.38 -21.83
N PHE A 386 -9.71 -13.19 -22.79
CA PHE A 386 -8.35 -13.72 -22.77
C PHE A 386 -7.38 -12.71 -22.17
N GLU A 387 -6.57 -13.14 -21.21
CA GLU A 387 -5.68 -12.32 -20.40
C GLU A 387 -4.82 -11.34 -21.21
N VAL A 388 -4.01 -11.84 -22.16
CA VAL A 388 -3.07 -11.01 -22.94
C VAL A 388 -3.79 -9.93 -23.75
N ALA A 389 -4.87 -10.29 -24.44
CA ALA A 389 -5.65 -9.35 -25.23
C ALA A 389 -6.34 -8.30 -24.37
N HIS A 390 -6.82 -8.70 -23.21
CA HIS A 390 -7.48 -7.79 -22.27
C HIS A 390 -6.50 -6.83 -21.60
N LYS A 391 -5.33 -7.33 -21.15
CA LYS A 391 -4.26 -6.46 -20.63
C LYS A 391 -3.83 -5.42 -21.67
N LYS A 392 -3.72 -5.85 -22.96
CA LYS A 392 -3.44 -4.92 -24.04
C LYS A 392 -4.51 -3.84 -24.17
N TYR A 393 -5.80 -4.22 -24.11
CA TYR A 393 -6.91 -3.25 -24.14
C TYR A 393 -6.77 -2.23 -23.00
N LEU A 394 -6.56 -2.68 -21.76
CA LEU A 394 -6.40 -1.79 -20.60
C LEU A 394 -5.21 -0.85 -20.78
N ASN A 395 -4.08 -1.37 -21.23
CA ASN A 395 -2.88 -0.58 -21.50
C ASN A 395 -3.14 0.48 -22.59
N ASP A 396 -3.78 0.09 -23.68
CA ASP A 396 -4.12 1.03 -24.77
C ASP A 396 -5.12 2.09 -24.31
N TRP A 397 -6.09 1.70 -23.47
CA TRP A 397 -7.07 2.64 -22.90
C TRP A 397 -6.39 3.69 -22.02
N PHE A 398 -5.58 3.28 -21.07
CA PHE A 398 -4.95 4.21 -20.13
C PHE A 398 -3.80 5.03 -20.72
N THR A 399 -3.26 4.64 -21.88
CA THR A 399 -2.21 5.40 -22.59
C THR A 399 -2.73 6.21 -23.78
N SER A 400 -4.01 6.49 -23.86
CA SER A 400 -4.67 7.20 -24.99
C SER A 400 -4.59 6.50 -26.34
N ARG A 401 -4.10 5.28 -26.43
CA ARG A 401 -4.03 4.53 -27.70
C ARG A 401 -5.39 3.99 -28.10
N TRP A 402 -6.30 3.83 -27.15
CA TRP A 402 -7.69 3.44 -27.44
C TRP A 402 -8.51 4.66 -27.83
N PRO A 403 -9.23 4.63 -28.98
CA PRO A 403 -10.00 5.79 -29.45
C PRO A 403 -11.05 6.24 -28.43
N GLY A 404 -11.03 7.52 -28.11
CA GLY A 404 -11.98 8.15 -27.17
C GLY A 404 -11.58 8.04 -25.69
N SER A 405 -10.49 7.39 -25.34
CA SER A 405 -9.98 7.41 -23.96
C SER A 405 -9.43 8.80 -23.59
N PRO A 406 -9.85 9.38 -22.44
CA PRO A 406 -9.32 10.64 -21.96
C PRO A 406 -8.03 10.45 -21.13
N ALA A 407 -7.65 9.21 -20.82
CA ALA A 407 -6.54 8.93 -19.90
C ALA A 407 -5.18 9.30 -20.51
N ARG A 408 -4.25 9.71 -19.63
CA ARG A 408 -2.87 10.04 -19.96
C ARG A 408 -1.94 9.29 -19.01
N GLY A 409 -1.55 8.09 -19.37
CA GLY A 409 -0.60 7.28 -18.63
C GLY A 409 0.54 6.81 -19.50
N GLU A 410 1.55 6.21 -18.90
CA GLU A 410 2.66 5.54 -19.58
C GLU A 410 2.85 4.12 -19.04
N LEU A 411 3.51 3.28 -19.83
CA LEU A 411 3.75 1.89 -19.44
C LEU A 411 5.17 1.72 -18.90
N TYR A 412 5.27 0.99 -17.80
CA TYR A 412 6.51 0.54 -17.20
C TYR A 412 6.68 -0.96 -17.41
N ASN A 413 7.92 -1.41 -17.61
CA ASN A 413 8.28 -2.82 -17.81
C ASN A 413 7.44 -3.49 -18.91
N ASP A 414 7.25 -2.81 -20.04
CA ASP A 414 6.43 -3.28 -21.16
C ASP A 414 7.04 -4.52 -21.82
N ALA A 415 6.37 -5.65 -21.69
CA ALA A 415 6.72 -6.92 -22.31
C ALA A 415 5.59 -7.36 -23.26
N PRO A 416 5.51 -6.82 -24.49
CA PRO A 416 4.36 -7.00 -25.39
C PRO A 416 4.03 -8.46 -25.70
N ARG A 417 5.03 -9.35 -25.73
CA ARG A 417 4.84 -10.79 -25.96
C ARG A 417 4.09 -11.50 -24.84
N LEU A 418 4.22 -10.99 -23.61
CA LEU A 418 3.56 -11.54 -22.43
C LEU A 418 2.27 -10.77 -22.10
N GLY A 419 2.03 -9.63 -22.77
CA GLY A 419 0.98 -8.69 -22.38
C GLY A 419 1.21 -8.09 -20.99
N ASP A 420 2.42 -8.23 -20.44
CA ASP A 420 2.77 -7.79 -19.09
C ASP A 420 3.43 -6.42 -19.17
N ALA A 421 2.59 -5.39 -19.11
CA ALA A 421 3.00 -4.02 -18.93
C ALA A 421 2.23 -3.45 -17.74
N ARG A 422 2.85 -2.53 -17.02
CA ARG A 422 2.30 -1.92 -15.81
C ARG A 422 2.04 -0.45 -16.05
N LEU A 423 0.92 0.04 -15.57
CA LEU A 423 0.47 1.41 -15.80
C LEU A 423 1.06 2.37 -14.78
N CYS A 424 1.56 3.51 -15.25
CA CYS A 424 1.97 4.67 -14.46
C CYS A 424 1.13 5.88 -14.81
N GLY A 425 0.77 6.70 -13.82
CA GLY A 425 0.03 7.94 -13.99
C GLY A 425 -0.53 8.46 -12.68
N THR A 426 -0.83 9.77 -12.61
CA THR A 426 -1.56 10.36 -11.49
C THR A 426 -3.06 10.09 -11.63
N THR A 427 -3.82 10.11 -10.54
CA THR A 427 -5.27 9.89 -10.58
C THR A 427 -5.95 10.86 -11.53
N ALA A 428 -5.64 12.15 -11.44
CA ALA A 428 -6.20 13.18 -12.31
C ALA A 428 -5.90 12.96 -13.81
N SER A 429 -4.67 12.54 -14.14
CA SER A 429 -4.30 12.25 -15.52
C SER A 429 -4.99 11.00 -16.06
N LEU A 430 -5.13 9.96 -15.23
CA LEU A 430 -5.82 8.72 -15.60
C LEU A 430 -7.34 8.88 -15.71
N CYS A 431 -7.94 9.80 -14.93
CA CYS A 431 -9.36 10.16 -15.01
C CYS A 431 -9.69 11.13 -16.18
N GLY A 432 -8.66 11.71 -16.82
CA GLY A 432 -8.83 12.61 -17.96
C GLY A 432 -8.89 14.10 -17.59
N VAL A 433 -8.61 14.48 -16.32
CA VAL A 433 -8.56 15.90 -15.91
C VAL A 433 -7.48 16.64 -16.69
N GLU A 434 -6.29 16.05 -16.81
CA GLU A 434 -5.17 16.61 -17.58
C GLU A 434 -5.54 16.82 -19.06
N ALA A 435 -6.18 15.84 -19.69
CA ALA A 435 -6.58 15.94 -21.09
C ALA A 435 -7.62 17.05 -21.30
N ALA A 436 -8.63 17.12 -20.43
CA ALA A 436 -9.71 18.09 -20.53
C ALA A 436 -9.23 19.54 -20.27
N ASP A 437 -8.29 19.71 -19.32
CA ASP A 437 -7.66 21.00 -19.03
C ASP A 437 -6.82 21.47 -20.23
N PHE A 438 -6.01 20.58 -20.80
CA PHE A 438 -5.20 20.86 -21.99
C PHE A 438 -6.07 21.22 -23.22
N GLU A 439 -7.20 20.55 -23.41
CA GLU A 439 -8.15 20.83 -24.50
C GLU A 439 -8.94 22.13 -24.26
N GLY A 440 -8.96 22.65 -23.04
CA GLY A 440 -9.74 23.83 -22.64
C GLY A 440 -11.26 23.58 -22.73
N ASP A 441 -11.71 22.34 -22.54
CA ASP A 441 -13.13 21.95 -22.61
C ASP A 441 -13.73 21.89 -21.18
N PRO A 442 -14.53 22.88 -20.78
CA PRO A 442 -15.06 22.95 -19.42
C PRO A 442 -16.04 21.82 -19.09
N PHE A 443 -16.74 21.26 -20.07
CA PHE A 443 -17.67 20.16 -19.84
C PHE A 443 -16.93 18.84 -19.61
N LYS A 444 -15.88 18.58 -20.40
CA LYS A 444 -15.01 17.43 -20.19
C LYS A 444 -14.29 17.55 -18.85
N LEU A 445 -13.81 18.74 -18.51
CA LEU A 445 -13.11 18.99 -17.25
C LEU A 445 -14.03 18.71 -16.04
N GLU A 446 -15.26 19.20 -16.06
CA GLU A 446 -16.22 18.94 -14.98
C GLU A 446 -16.51 17.44 -14.81
N ARG A 447 -16.67 16.73 -15.93
CA ARG A 447 -16.89 15.28 -15.90
C ARG A 447 -15.67 14.50 -15.39
N ALA A 448 -14.47 14.91 -15.79
CA ALA A 448 -13.23 14.27 -15.34
C ALA A 448 -12.99 14.49 -13.83
N VAL A 449 -13.26 15.69 -13.34
CA VAL A 449 -13.22 16.02 -11.90
C VAL A 449 -14.26 15.19 -11.13
N SER A 450 -15.50 15.07 -11.66
CA SER A 450 -16.53 14.22 -11.05
C SER A 450 -16.11 12.76 -11.01
N CYS A 451 -15.44 12.26 -12.06
CA CYS A 451 -14.89 10.89 -12.09
C CYS A 451 -13.85 10.68 -10.99
N ASP A 452 -12.90 11.60 -10.84
CA ASP A 452 -11.86 11.57 -9.82
C ASP A 452 -12.47 11.56 -8.39
N VAL A 453 -13.41 12.47 -8.12
CA VAL A 453 -14.15 12.50 -6.84
C VAL A 453 -14.92 11.19 -6.61
N THR A 454 -15.52 10.60 -7.64
CA THR A 454 -16.26 9.33 -7.53
C THR A 454 -15.34 8.17 -7.18
N LEU A 455 -14.15 8.10 -7.79
CA LEU A 455 -13.16 7.06 -7.43
C LEU A 455 -12.69 7.22 -5.98
N HIS A 456 -12.48 8.45 -5.50
CA HIS A 456 -12.16 8.69 -4.10
C HIS A 456 -13.34 8.35 -3.17
N ALA A 457 -14.58 8.69 -3.54
CA ALA A 457 -15.78 8.28 -2.78
C ALA A 457 -15.88 6.74 -2.69
N TRP A 458 -15.58 6.05 -3.79
CA TRP A 458 -15.48 4.59 -3.82
C TRP A 458 -14.39 4.08 -2.87
N MET A 459 -13.18 4.61 -2.94
CA MET A 459 -12.07 4.25 -2.05
C MET A 459 -12.45 4.46 -0.57
N LEU A 460 -13.05 5.61 -0.24
CA LEU A 460 -13.51 5.96 1.11
C LEU A 460 -14.67 5.10 1.61
N SER A 461 -15.41 4.45 0.71
CA SER A 461 -16.52 3.55 1.07
C SER A 461 -16.07 2.14 1.46
N GLN A 462 -14.82 1.78 1.24
CA GLN A 462 -14.30 0.48 1.60
C GLN A 462 -13.98 0.40 3.10
N SER A 463 -14.05 -0.81 3.68
CA SER A 463 -13.59 -1.04 5.06
C SER A 463 -12.06 -0.99 5.11
N GLY A 464 -11.50 -0.26 6.09
CA GLY A 464 -10.07 -0.11 6.24
C GLY A 464 -9.62 1.34 6.25
N ILE A 465 -8.33 1.56 6.01
CA ILE A 465 -7.71 2.89 6.01
C ILE A 465 -7.59 3.38 4.58
N PRO A 466 -8.33 4.42 4.16
CA PRO A 466 -8.12 5.06 2.87
C PRO A 466 -6.82 5.85 2.87
N VAL A 467 -6.05 5.74 1.78
CA VAL A 467 -4.78 6.45 1.62
C VAL A 467 -4.72 7.09 0.23
N ILE A 468 -4.44 8.38 0.19
CA ILE A 468 -4.18 9.13 -1.03
C ILE A 468 -2.67 9.25 -1.27
N TYR A 469 -2.26 9.42 -2.52
CA TYR A 469 -0.88 9.79 -2.83
C TYR A 469 -0.79 11.32 -2.96
N SER A 470 0.27 11.92 -2.40
CA SER A 470 0.41 13.39 -2.36
C SER A 470 0.31 14.02 -3.75
N GLY A 471 -0.55 15.00 -3.87
CA GLY A 471 -0.89 15.67 -5.11
C GLY A 471 -2.25 15.25 -5.68
N ASP A 472 -2.79 14.07 -5.34
CA ASP A 472 -4.13 13.65 -5.78
C ASP A 472 -5.21 14.55 -5.17
N GLU A 473 -5.00 15.04 -3.94
CA GLU A 473 -5.91 15.95 -3.25
C GLU A 473 -6.12 17.31 -3.95
N VAL A 474 -5.22 17.65 -4.87
CA VAL A 474 -5.26 18.89 -5.66
C VAL A 474 -5.21 18.63 -7.17
N GLY A 475 -5.41 17.38 -7.60
CA GLY A 475 -5.47 17.02 -9.00
C GLY A 475 -4.15 17.25 -9.76
N ARG A 476 -3.01 16.89 -9.16
CA ARG A 476 -1.71 17.00 -9.81
C ARG A 476 -1.64 16.12 -11.05
N PHE A 477 -1.12 16.69 -12.15
CA PHE A 477 -0.90 15.98 -13.41
C PHE A 477 0.41 15.19 -13.42
N ASN A 478 0.58 14.39 -14.44
CA ASN A 478 1.81 13.69 -14.74
C ASN A 478 2.99 14.65 -14.89
N ASP A 479 4.17 14.19 -14.51
CA ASP A 479 5.43 14.92 -14.65
C ASP A 479 6.27 14.27 -15.76
N TYR A 480 6.20 14.83 -16.95
CA TYR A 480 6.93 14.31 -18.11
C TYR A 480 8.41 14.74 -18.14
N THR A 481 8.84 15.60 -17.21
CA THR A 481 10.24 16.10 -17.18
C THR A 481 11.23 15.00 -16.80
N TYR A 482 10.77 13.88 -16.24
CA TYR A 482 11.63 12.75 -15.94
C TYR A 482 12.31 12.15 -17.19
N HIS A 483 11.74 12.31 -18.37
CA HIS A 483 12.33 11.88 -19.65
C HIS A 483 13.67 12.59 -19.95
N ASP A 484 13.85 13.80 -19.42
CA ASP A 484 15.07 14.59 -19.60
C ASP A 484 16.15 14.24 -18.57
N ASP A 485 15.82 13.45 -17.52
CA ASP A 485 16.76 13.03 -16.47
C ASP A 485 17.39 11.68 -16.84
N PRO A 486 18.71 11.62 -17.09
CA PRO A 486 19.39 10.37 -17.46
C PRO A 486 19.25 9.23 -16.42
N ASP A 487 19.08 9.57 -15.14
CA ASP A 487 18.97 8.60 -14.05
C ASP A 487 17.52 8.07 -13.88
N ARG A 488 16.51 8.71 -14.49
CA ARG A 488 15.08 8.43 -14.28
C ARG A 488 14.33 8.05 -15.55
N ARG A 489 14.78 8.47 -16.72
CA ARG A 489 14.05 8.35 -18.00
C ARG A 489 13.66 6.93 -18.40
N GLU A 490 14.33 5.92 -17.88
CA GLU A 490 14.02 4.50 -18.14
C GLU A 490 12.99 3.92 -17.15
N ASP A 491 12.54 4.72 -16.17
CA ASP A 491 11.59 4.31 -15.13
C ASP A 491 10.34 5.20 -15.16
N SER A 492 9.31 4.75 -15.87
CA SER A 492 8.04 5.48 -16.04
C SER A 492 7.29 5.73 -14.73
N ARG A 493 7.68 5.14 -13.60
CA ARG A 493 7.11 5.45 -12.28
C ARG A 493 7.38 6.90 -11.88
N TYR A 494 8.45 7.51 -12.41
CA TYR A 494 8.73 8.93 -12.17
C TYR A 494 7.72 9.87 -12.81
N LEU A 495 6.90 9.41 -13.77
CA LEU A 495 5.76 10.15 -14.31
C LEU A 495 4.84 10.66 -13.18
N HIS A 496 4.64 9.85 -12.14
CA HIS A 496 3.75 10.18 -11.02
C HIS A 496 4.48 10.41 -9.68
N ARG A 497 5.82 10.29 -9.64
CA ARG A 497 6.66 10.58 -8.47
C ARG A 497 7.24 12.00 -8.45
N GLY A 498 6.92 12.85 -9.44
CA GLY A 498 7.47 14.19 -9.61
C GLY A 498 7.26 15.12 -8.40
N ALA A 499 7.92 16.27 -8.41
CA ALA A 499 7.88 17.23 -7.31
C ALA A 499 6.46 17.76 -7.04
N PHE A 500 6.13 17.95 -5.77
CA PHE A 500 4.86 18.55 -5.35
C PHE A 500 4.83 20.04 -5.70
N GLN A 501 3.85 20.43 -6.49
CA GLN A 501 3.76 21.78 -7.01
C GLN A 501 2.95 22.68 -6.07
N TRP A 502 3.62 23.25 -5.06
CA TRP A 502 2.97 24.09 -4.03
C TRP A 502 2.18 25.25 -4.62
N GLY A 503 2.64 25.84 -5.73
CA GLY A 503 1.91 26.91 -6.41
C GLY A 503 0.55 26.46 -6.95
N LEU A 504 0.47 25.26 -7.53
CA LEU A 504 -0.81 24.66 -7.96
C LEU A 504 -1.68 24.26 -6.76
N ALA A 505 -1.07 23.78 -5.68
CA ALA A 505 -1.82 23.42 -4.47
C ALA A 505 -2.53 24.63 -3.84
N GLU A 506 -2.01 25.85 -3.97
CA GLU A 506 -2.69 27.07 -3.48
C GLU A 506 -3.99 27.36 -4.25
N LEU A 507 -4.12 26.89 -5.51
CA LEU A 507 -5.34 27.04 -6.31
C LEU A 507 -6.56 26.32 -5.70
N ARG A 508 -6.36 25.41 -4.74
CA ARG A 508 -7.48 24.80 -3.97
C ARG A 508 -8.33 25.83 -3.22
N ARG A 509 -7.83 27.06 -3.08
CA ARG A 509 -8.51 28.19 -2.42
C ARG A 509 -9.12 29.19 -3.41
N GLU A 510 -8.86 29.00 -4.71
CA GLU A 510 -9.35 29.90 -5.77
C GLU A 510 -10.65 29.34 -6.34
N PRO A 511 -11.80 30.01 -6.11
CA PRO A 511 -13.11 29.55 -6.56
C PRO A 511 -13.18 29.30 -8.06
N GLY A 512 -13.72 28.13 -8.44
CA GLY A 512 -13.96 27.76 -9.83
C GLY A 512 -12.80 27.03 -10.50
N THR A 513 -11.66 26.86 -9.83
CA THR A 513 -10.57 26.02 -10.32
C THR A 513 -10.92 24.54 -10.13
N TYR A 514 -10.33 23.65 -10.93
CA TYR A 514 -10.53 22.21 -10.74
C TYR A 514 -9.87 21.73 -9.43
N GLN A 515 -8.77 22.36 -9.01
CA GLN A 515 -8.11 22.09 -7.74
C GLN A 515 -9.03 22.37 -6.54
N GLU A 516 -9.75 23.49 -6.58
CA GLU A 516 -10.74 23.82 -5.54
C GLU A 516 -11.85 22.78 -5.49
N LYS A 517 -12.42 22.42 -6.65
CA LYS A 517 -13.50 21.45 -6.73
C LYS A 517 -13.09 20.06 -6.20
N LEU A 518 -11.91 19.56 -6.61
CA LEU A 518 -11.36 18.31 -6.12
C LEU A 518 -11.13 18.37 -4.60
N PHE A 519 -10.38 19.36 -4.15
CA PHE A 519 -10.03 19.49 -2.74
C PHE A 519 -11.28 19.57 -1.86
N GLN A 520 -12.25 20.42 -2.20
CA GLN A 520 -13.49 20.55 -1.44
C GLN A 520 -14.36 19.29 -1.51
N GLY A 521 -14.40 18.64 -2.68
CA GLY A 521 -15.09 17.36 -2.86
C GLY A 521 -14.53 16.28 -1.92
N LEU A 522 -13.21 16.09 -1.91
CA LEU A 522 -12.54 15.12 -1.04
C LEU A 522 -12.74 15.46 0.44
N ARG A 523 -12.51 16.72 0.85
CA ARG A 523 -12.70 17.16 2.24
C ARG A 523 -14.14 16.91 2.73
N ARG A 524 -15.14 17.13 1.86
CA ARG A 524 -16.53 16.84 2.19
C ARG A 524 -16.76 15.34 2.40
N LEU A 525 -16.27 14.50 1.50
CA LEU A 525 -16.36 13.04 1.60
C LEU A 525 -15.72 12.52 2.90
N GLU A 526 -14.52 12.99 3.20
CA GLU A 526 -13.77 12.60 4.40
C GLU A 526 -14.50 13.00 5.68
N THR A 527 -15.08 14.23 5.70
CA THR A 527 -15.85 14.73 6.84
C THR A 527 -17.12 13.89 7.06
N LEU A 528 -17.83 13.57 5.98
CA LEU A 528 -19.01 12.71 6.04
C LEU A 528 -18.66 11.31 6.52
N ARG A 529 -17.57 10.72 6.00
CA ARG A 529 -17.07 9.42 6.43
C ARG A 529 -16.71 9.40 7.92
N ALA A 530 -15.98 10.42 8.39
CA ALA A 530 -15.58 10.51 9.79
C ALA A 530 -16.78 10.66 10.75
N GLY A 531 -17.86 11.29 10.29
CA GLY A 531 -19.08 11.50 11.07
C GLY A 531 -20.07 10.33 11.07
N GLU A 532 -20.02 9.40 10.08
CA GLU A 532 -21.02 8.37 9.89
C GLU A 532 -20.56 6.99 10.36
N PRO A 533 -21.18 6.40 11.42
CA PRO A 533 -20.78 5.10 11.96
C PRO A 533 -20.82 3.93 10.97
N CYS A 534 -21.63 4.01 9.91
CA CYS A 534 -21.64 2.97 8.88
C CYS A 534 -20.28 2.81 8.17
N PHE A 535 -19.35 3.78 8.28
CA PHE A 535 -18.00 3.66 7.74
C PHE A 535 -16.98 3.03 8.71
N ASP A 536 -17.36 2.67 9.93
CA ASP A 536 -16.46 1.95 10.83
C ASP A 536 -15.94 0.66 10.17
N ALA A 537 -14.70 0.30 10.47
CA ALA A 537 -14.07 -0.92 9.94
C ALA A 537 -14.83 -2.20 10.37
N GLY A 538 -15.47 -2.17 11.54
CA GLY A 538 -16.30 -3.27 12.05
C GLY A 538 -17.75 -3.30 11.54
N ALA A 539 -18.17 -2.33 10.71
CA ALA A 539 -19.51 -2.33 10.12
C ALA A 539 -19.75 -3.55 9.24
N ASP A 540 -21.00 -4.02 9.16
CA ASP A 540 -21.40 -5.03 8.19
C ASP A 540 -21.43 -4.42 6.79
N VAL A 541 -20.70 -5.05 5.84
CA VAL A 541 -20.66 -4.61 4.45
C VAL A 541 -21.10 -5.75 3.55
N ARG A 542 -22.02 -5.46 2.62
CA ARG A 542 -22.51 -6.42 1.63
C ARG A 542 -22.57 -5.77 0.26
N VAL A 543 -22.26 -6.56 -0.74
CA VAL A 543 -22.56 -6.22 -2.13
C VAL A 543 -24.04 -6.47 -2.36
N GLU A 544 -24.72 -5.51 -2.96
CA GLU A 544 -26.14 -5.60 -3.31
C GLU A 544 -26.32 -5.63 -4.84
N ASP A 545 -27.46 -6.16 -5.28
CA ASP A 545 -27.81 -6.10 -6.70
C ASP A 545 -28.40 -4.71 -7.04
N SER A 546 -27.71 -3.99 -7.90
CA SER A 546 -28.14 -2.67 -8.39
C SER A 546 -29.11 -2.74 -9.58
N GLY A 547 -29.34 -3.94 -10.16
CA GLY A 547 -30.09 -4.13 -11.38
C GLY A 547 -29.36 -3.72 -12.66
N ASP A 548 -28.11 -3.21 -12.55
CA ASP A 548 -27.30 -2.75 -13.68
C ASP A 548 -25.83 -3.14 -13.49
N SER A 549 -25.22 -3.77 -14.50
CA SER A 549 -23.81 -4.21 -14.42
C SER A 549 -22.80 -3.05 -14.37
N ARG A 550 -23.21 -1.85 -14.76
CA ARG A 550 -22.36 -0.64 -14.74
C ARG A 550 -22.27 -0.02 -13.34
N VAL A 551 -23.16 -0.42 -12.43
CA VAL A 551 -23.29 0.17 -11.09
C VAL A 551 -22.93 -0.84 -10.01
N LEU A 552 -21.95 -0.50 -9.19
CA LEU A 552 -21.68 -1.20 -7.94
C LEU A 552 -22.57 -0.64 -6.83
N ALA A 553 -23.23 -1.52 -6.11
CA ALA A 553 -24.00 -1.19 -4.91
C ALA A 553 -23.40 -1.88 -3.68
N LEU A 554 -23.14 -1.10 -2.62
CA LEU A 554 -22.74 -1.61 -1.31
C LEU A 554 -23.77 -1.18 -0.26
N CYS A 555 -24.14 -2.08 0.62
CA CYS A 555 -24.89 -1.77 1.84
C CYS A 555 -23.95 -1.90 3.04
N ARG A 556 -23.85 -0.84 3.86
CA ARG A 556 -23.07 -0.78 5.09
C ARG A 556 -24.01 -0.59 6.28
N ARG A 557 -23.83 -1.38 7.34
CA ARG A 557 -24.66 -1.28 8.55
C ARG A 557 -23.82 -1.20 9.81
N SER A 558 -24.23 -0.32 10.72
CA SER A 558 -23.68 -0.20 12.07
C SER A 558 -24.80 0.01 13.07
N GLY A 559 -25.10 -1.01 13.88
CA GLY A 559 -26.32 -1.03 14.70
C GLY A 559 -27.57 -0.90 13.82
N ASP A 560 -28.43 0.06 14.14
CA ASP A 560 -29.68 0.33 13.41
C ASP A 560 -29.51 1.26 12.20
N ARG A 561 -28.29 1.75 11.96
CA ARG A 561 -27.99 2.62 10.83
C ARG A 561 -27.67 1.82 9.58
N GLU A 562 -28.20 2.28 8.45
CA GLU A 562 -27.96 1.69 7.13
C GLU A 562 -27.54 2.78 6.13
N LEU A 563 -26.46 2.54 5.43
CA LEU A 563 -25.94 3.39 4.34
C LEU A 563 -25.82 2.54 3.08
N VAL A 564 -26.48 2.95 2.00
CA VAL A 564 -26.34 2.36 0.67
C VAL A 564 -25.46 3.28 -0.18
N CYS A 565 -24.38 2.73 -0.72
CA CYS A 565 -23.45 3.43 -1.60
C CYS A 565 -23.61 2.88 -3.02
N LEU A 566 -23.92 3.75 -3.97
CA LEU A 566 -24.06 3.44 -5.40
C LEU A 566 -22.96 4.14 -6.19
N PHE A 567 -22.31 3.42 -7.13
CA PHE A 567 -21.24 3.96 -7.98
C PHE A 567 -21.47 3.57 -9.43
N ASN A 568 -21.68 4.54 -10.28
CA ASN A 568 -21.76 4.39 -11.73
C ASN A 568 -20.36 4.59 -12.34
N PHE A 569 -19.73 3.52 -12.80
CA PHE A 569 -18.41 3.60 -13.44
C PHE A 569 -18.48 3.82 -14.95
N SER A 570 -19.68 3.93 -15.52
CA SER A 570 -19.85 4.15 -16.96
C SER A 570 -19.91 5.63 -17.32
N SER A 571 -19.65 5.91 -18.59
CA SER A 571 -19.78 7.26 -19.16
C SER A 571 -21.24 7.64 -19.52
N GLN A 572 -22.24 6.90 -19.04
CA GLN A 572 -23.65 7.06 -19.36
C GLN A 572 -24.46 7.40 -18.09
N PHE A 573 -25.59 8.09 -18.27
CA PHE A 573 -26.61 8.17 -17.23
C PHE A 573 -27.23 6.81 -17.00
N VAL A 574 -27.40 6.44 -15.74
CA VAL A 574 -27.97 5.15 -15.34
C VAL A 574 -29.05 5.36 -14.28
N HIS A 575 -30.15 4.67 -14.42
CA HIS A 575 -31.14 4.51 -13.36
C HIS A 575 -30.91 3.14 -12.72
N ALA A 576 -30.40 3.12 -11.50
CA ALA A 576 -30.10 1.90 -10.75
C ALA A 576 -30.35 2.11 -9.27
N GLY A 577 -30.50 1.04 -8.53
CA GLY A 577 -30.74 1.13 -7.10
C GLY A 577 -30.87 -0.22 -6.42
N VAL A 578 -31.25 -0.22 -5.17
CA VAL A 578 -31.47 -1.43 -4.38
C VAL A 578 -32.95 -1.49 -4.01
N ASP A 579 -33.54 -2.70 -4.01
CA ASP A 579 -34.95 -2.87 -3.63
C ASP A 579 -35.15 -2.61 -2.13
N ARG A 580 -35.21 -1.32 -1.83
CA ARG A 580 -35.47 -0.78 -0.47
C ARG A 580 -36.53 0.31 -0.56
N ALA A 581 -37.55 0.19 0.29
CA ALA A 581 -38.51 1.25 0.56
C ALA A 581 -38.14 2.00 1.85
N GLY A 582 -38.68 3.18 2.02
CA GLY A 582 -38.44 4.04 3.18
C GLY A 582 -37.59 5.27 2.83
N GLY A 583 -37.58 6.24 3.73
CA GLY A 583 -36.85 7.50 3.56
C GLY A 583 -35.33 7.31 3.58
N TYR A 584 -34.67 7.92 2.62
CA TYR A 584 -33.21 8.01 2.54
C TYR A 584 -32.78 9.44 2.23
N THR A 585 -31.69 9.85 2.83
CA THR A 585 -31.06 11.14 2.55
C THR A 585 -29.70 10.91 1.88
N GLU A 586 -29.49 11.48 0.71
CA GLU A 586 -28.19 11.50 0.03
C GLU A 586 -27.26 12.48 0.77
N LEU A 587 -26.06 12.01 1.16
CA LEU A 587 -25.19 12.72 2.11
C LEU A 587 -24.46 13.94 1.51
N MET A 588 -24.14 13.93 0.19
CA MET A 588 -23.37 15.01 -0.43
C MET A 588 -24.22 16.29 -0.60
N TYR A 589 -25.48 16.14 -0.99
CA TYR A 589 -26.33 17.27 -1.36
C TYR A 589 -27.60 17.39 -0.49
N GLY A 590 -27.88 16.39 0.35
CA GLY A 590 -29.05 16.37 1.24
C GLY A 590 -30.35 16.07 0.50
N THR A 591 -30.30 15.51 -0.70
CA THR A 591 -31.49 15.12 -1.47
C THR A 591 -32.20 13.96 -0.78
N LYS A 592 -33.54 14.07 -0.64
CA LYS A 592 -34.36 13.04 0.01
C LYS A 592 -35.06 12.16 -1.00
N TYR A 593 -35.14 10.90 -0.68
CA TYR A 593 -35.79 9.86 -1.48
C TYR A 593 -36.74 9.03 -0.60
N ASP A 594 -37.95 8.77 -1.07
CA ASP A 594 -38.89 7.87 -0.39
C ASP A 594 -38.62 6.39 -0.71
N SER A 595 -37.79 6.13 -1.71
CA SER A 595 -37.35 4.79 -2.15
C SER A 595 -36.05 4.92 -2.91
N ILE A 596 -35.18 3.93 -2.76
CA ILE A 596 -33.91 3.84 -3.50
C ILE A 596 -33.88 2.72 -4.55
N ARG A 597 -35.04 2.28 -5.02
CA ARG A 597 -35.16 1.29 -6.10
C ARG A 597 -34.63 1.78 -7.45
N SER A 598 -34.71 3.09 -7.68
CA SER A 598 -34.25 3.69 -8.93
C SER A 598 -33.73 5.10 -8.64
N ILE A 599 -32.43 5.23 -8.60
CA ILE A 599 -31.71 6.50 -8.40
C ILE A 599 -31.07 6.86 -9.73
N GLU A 600 -31.24 8.11 -10.17
CA GLU A 600 -30.52 8.64 -11.31
C GLU A 600 -29.06 8.90 -10.92
N LEU A 601 -28.15 8.19 -11.57
CA LEU A 601 -26.70 8.34 -11.40
C LEU A 601 -26.10 8.97 -12.66
N TRP A 602 -25.39 10.05 -12.48
CA TRP A 602 -24.65 10.73 -13.54
C TRP A 602 -23.52 9.83 -14.07
N PRO A 603 -23.03 10.10 -15.29
CA PRO A 603 -21.81 9.45 -15.80
C PRO A 603 -20.65 9.59 -14.81
N ASN A 604 -20.03 8.46 -14.46
CA ASN A 604 -18.98 8.40 -13.45
C ASN A 604 -19.36 9.13 -12.14
N GLY A 605 -20.60 8.92 -11.68
CA GLY A 605 -21.15 9.55 -10.49
C GLY A 605 -21.49 8.52 -9.40
N PHE A 606 -21.77 9.00 -8.21
CA PHE A 606 -22.09 8.16 -7.06
C PHE A 606 -23.20 8.77 -6.21
N ALA A 607 -23.76 7.98 -5.28
CA ALA A 607 -24.65 8.44 -4.21
C ALA A 607 -24.37 7.67 -2.91
N TRP A 608 -24.27 8.39 -1.80
CA TRP A 608 -24.25 7.85 -0.45
C TRP A 608 -25.59 8.09 0.22
N LEU A 609 -26.42 7.08 0.34
CA LEU A 609 -27.83 7.11 0.71
C LEU A 609 -27.98 6.56 2.13
N LEU A 610 -28.10 7.46 3.11
CA LEU A 610 -28.31 7.12 4.52
C LEU A 610 -29.80 6.99 4.80
N ARG A 611 -30.21 5.87 5.43
CA ARG A 611 -31.60 5.65 5.85
C ARG A 611 -32.00 6.65 6.92
N ASP A 612 -33.15 7.30 6.75
CA ASP A 612 -33.68 8.25 7.71
C ASP A 612 -34.12 7.56 9.00
N GLU A 613 -33.89 8.19 10.16
CA GLU A 613 -34.29 7.64 11.46
C GLU A 613 -35.81 7.55 11.55
N GLY A 614 -36.31 6.38 11.97
CA GLY A 614 -37.76 6.13 12.12
C GLY A 614 -38.48 5.73 10.83
N ALA A 615 -37.80 5.54 9.72
CA ALA A 615 -38.40 5.00 8.50
C ALA A 615 -38.77 3.51 8.74
N GLN A 616 -40.11 3.23 8.87
CA GLN A 616 -40.60 1.86 8.97
C GLN A 616 -40.38 1.12 7.65
N GLU A 617 -40.08 -0.18 7.74
CA GLU A 617 -40.20 -1.08 6.59
C GLU A 617 -41.68 -1.15 6.19
N ALA A 618 -42.00 -0.58 5.02
CA ALA A 618 -43.35 -0.62 4.46
C ALA A 618 -43.58 -1.92 3.69
#